data_2a2021488359bbb6956441064787336d
#
_entry.id   2a2021488359bbb6956441064787336d
#
_cell.length_a   1.000
_cell.length_b   1.000
_cell.length_c   1.000
_cell.angle_alpha   90.00
_cell.angle_beta   90.00
_cell.angle_gamma   90.00
#
_symmetry.space_group_name_H-M   'P 1'
#
loop_
_entity.id
_entity.type
_entity.pdbx_description
1 polymer ?
#
loop_
_entity_poly.entity_id
_entity_poly.type
_entity_poly.pdbx_seq_one_letter_code
_entity_poly.pdbx_strand_id
1 'polypeptide(L)'
;KRSFVWLKRRIDPELAKALEKQLPKGIGFVDEFRRYYPQRSEGGQMLGFTGIDSQGLEGLEYQYESLLKGKPQGYIVEKEGTYRTVPLKGYPERPPEQFSLQLTIDSRIQHLTEKHIAQGVIEAQADRGTAIVMDSSSGAILAVASYPGFDPNRYRQFSRAHFLNRAVTSGYEPGSTFKIITLSAALSEGLISVDQNFDCENGEYKVGGHRIRDVKKHQQLSLLQVLKKSSNICAAKIGMRLSPHVFQDYIKNFGFGSRPDSGLAAEAPGKLLPAKKWTAVDHASISFGQGILVSPLQMLVAINVFANRGKLVTPFTVQHAIDASGNSLNQIDPPGGSESYRFGPKESKRIIEPQVADLVREFMISVTQEGGTARRASIEGYQVAGKTGTSQVYDPKLGRYSKTQYVASFGGFTPAKDPRVSILVLIRNPRKSLYGGVVAAPVFREIARKTMLIQKVFPEPSQPNDQESIRVSRND
;
A
#
# COMPACT_ATOMS: atom_id res chain seq x y z
N LYS A 1 47.24 4.11 -23.88
CA LYS A 1 47.23 2.70 -23.48
C LYS A 1 46.39 2.52 -22.25
N ARG A 2 45.39 1.64 -22.26
CA ARG A 2 44.62 1.32 -21.06
C ARG A 2 45.50 0.45 -20.15
N SER A 3 45.74 0.87 -18.93
CA SER A 3 46.54 0.14 -17.94
C SER A 3 45.78 -1.00 -17.26
N PHE A 4 44.48 -1.09 -17.46
CA PHE A 4 43.60 -2.06 -16.81
C PHE A 4 42.35 -2.34 -17.67
N VAL A 5 41.94 -3.63 -17.74
CA VAL A 5 40.71 -4.07 -18.45
C VAL A 5 40.06 -5.19 -17.62
N TRP A 6 38.78 -5.05 -17.36
CA TRP A 6 37.96 -6.11 -16.79
C TRP A 6 37.77 -7.25 -17.81
N LEU A 7 38.18 -8.44 -17.46
CA LEU A 7 37.91 -9.67 -18.24
C LEU A 7 36.53 -10.22 -17.87
N LYS A 8 36.26 -10.35 -16.56
CA LYS A 8 34.97 -10.78 -16.04
C LYS A 8 34.79 -10.19 -14.65
N ARG A 9 33.59 -9.70 -14.38
CA ARG A 9 33.23 -9.18 -13.05
C ARG A 9 32.32 -10.17 -12.33
N ARG A 10 32.35 -10.14 -10.98
CA ARG A 10 31.50 -10.94 -10.09
C ARG A 10 31.61 -12.44 -10.39
N ILE A 11 32.84 -12.92 -10.49
CA ILE A 11 33.14 -14.36 -10.55
C ILE A 11 32.75 -15.02 -9.24
N ASP A 12 32.34 -16.29 -9.30
CA ASP A 12 32.05 -17.06 -8.12
C ASP A 12 33.35 -17.25 -7.27
N PRO A 13 33.32 -17.04 -5.93
CA PRO A 13 34.51 -17.14 -5.10
C PRO A 13 35.20 -18.50 -5.17
N GLU A 14 34.46 -19.59 -5.27
CA GLU A 14 35.04 -20.95 -5.40
C GLU A 14 35.77 -21.11 -6.73
N LEU A 15 35.17 -20.59 -7.80
CA LEU A 15 35.80 -20.57 -9.12
C LEU A 15 37.06 -19.68 -9.14
N ALA A 16 37.00 -18.50 -8.46
CA ALA A 16 38.12 -17.59 -8.35
C ALA A 16 39.31 -18.29 -7.66
N LYS A 17 39.11 -18.96 -6.53
CA LYS A 17 40.15 -19.75 -5.82
C LYS A 17 40.71 -20.87 -6.68
N ALA A 18 39.86 -21.57 -7.44
CA ALA A 18 40.33 -22.66 -8.32
C ALA A 18 41.20 -22.13 -9.48
N LEU A 19 40.91 -20.94 -10.00
CA LEU A 19 41.65 -20.33 -11.10
C LEU A 19 42.95 -19.62 -10.65
N GLU A 20 43.05 -19.17 -9.41
CA GLU A 20 44.13 -18.32 -8.91
C GLU A 20 45.51 -18.85 -9.22
N LYS A 21 45.71 -20.18 -9.07
CA LYS A 21 46.97 -20.84 -9.34
C LYS A 21 47.27 -21.13 -10.82
N GLN A 22 46.28 -20.93 -11.69
CA GLN A 22 46.35 -21.25 -13.12
C GLN A 22 46.39 -20.00 -14.02
N LEU A 23 46.28 -18.80 -13.45
CA LEU A 23 46.21 -17.57 -14.24
C LEU A 23 47.61 -17.17 -14.78
N PRO A 24 47.67 -16.70 -16.03
CA PRO A 24 48.88 -16.12 -16.60
C PRO A 24 49.31 -14.85 -15.85
N LYS A 25 50.63 -14.53 -15.93
CA LYS A 25 51.13 -13.24 -15.41
C LYS A 25 50.41 -12.07 -16.01
N GLY A 26 49.97 -11.12 -15.17
CA GLY A 26 49.24 -9.93 -15.59
C GLY A 26 47.70 -10.04 -15.48
N ILE A 27 47.18 -11.21 -15.08
CA ILE A 27 45.78 -11.38 -14.72
C ILE A 27 45.70 -11.55 -13.19
N GLY A 28 44.79 -10.83 -12.56
CA GLY A 28 44.58 -10.88 -11.13
C GLY A 28 43.12 -10.76 -10.74
N PHE A 29 42.80 -10.99 -9.49
CA PHE A 29 41.50 -10.81 -8.92
C PHE A 29 41.44 -9.52 -8.11
N VAL A 30 40.26 -8.86 -8.12
CA VAL A 30 39.95 -7.74 -7.28
C VAL A 30 38.66 -8.09 -6.53
N ASP A 31 38.67 -7.90 -5.20
CA ASP A 31 37.49 -8.13 -4.39
C ASP A 31 36.37 -7.18 -4.74
N GLU A 32 35.19 -7.71 -4.97
CA GLU A 32 33.97 -6.96 -5.23
C GLU A 32 32.85 -7.39 -4.28
N PHE A 33 32.14 -6.43 -3.73
CA PHE A 33 30.93 -6.70 -2.95
C PHE A 33 29.73 -6.94 -3.86
N ARG A 34 28.89 -7.90 -3.46
CA ARG A 34 27.64 -8.20 -4.13
C ARG A 34 26.51 -8.23 -3.13
N ARG A 35 25.42 -7.48 -3.42
CA ARG A 35 24.18 -7.60 -2.67
C ARG A 35 23.51 -8.93 -3.00
N TYR A 36 23.11 -9.66 -1.98
CA TYR A 36 22.38 -10.92 -2.09
C TYR A 36 21.05 -10.81 -1.35
N TYR A 37 19.98 -11.30 -1.96
CA TYR A 37 18.62 -11.28 -1.44
C TYR A 37 18.20 -12.71 -1.07
N PRO A 38 18.32 -13.12 0.22
CA PRO A 38 18.11 -14.51 0.64
C PRO A 38 16.69 -15.01 0.38
N GLN A 39 15.69 -14.12 0.55
CA GLN A 39 14.29 -14.45 0.33
C GLN A 39 13.88 -14.41 -1.15
N ARG A 40 14.84 -14.23 -2.07
CA ARG A 40 14.62 -14.23 -3.52
C ARG A 40 13.55 -13.24 -3.95
N SER A 41 12.36 -13.73 -4.39
CA SER A 41 11.27 -12.88 -4.91
C SER A 41 10.48 -12.15 -3.82
N GLU A 42 10.57 -12.57 -2.54
CA GLU A 42 9.79 -11.96 -1.47
C GLU A 42 10.22 -10.51 -1.23
N GLY A 43 9.26 -9.60 -1.26
CA GLY A 43 9.50 -8.16 -1.12
C GLY A 43 10.27 -7.53 -2.29
N GLY A 44 10.46 -8.23 -3.41
CA GLY A 44 11.35 -7.79 -4.49
C GLY A 44 11.08 -6.38 -5.00
N GLN A 45 9.81 -6.01 -5.23
CA GLN A 45 9.45 -4.65 -5.67
C GLN A 45 9.69 -3.58 -4.60
N MET A 46 9.59 -3.94 -3.32
CA MET A 46 9.83 -3.04 -2.21
C MET A 46 11.34 -2.89 -1.96
N LEU A 47 12.06 -3.99 -1.83
CA LEU A 47 13.51 -3.98 -1.61
C LEU A 47 14.25 -3.35 -2.78
N GLY A 48 13.85 -3.69 -4.00
CA GLY A 48 14.58 -3.29 -5.20
C GLY A 48 15.83 -4.13 -5.42
N PHE A 49 16.82 -3.58 -6.10
CA PHE A 49 18.08 -4.26 -6.39
C PHE A 49 19.21 -3.29 -6.68
N THR A 50 20.46 -3.80 -6.60
CA THR A 50 21.65 -3.04 -6.89
C THR A 50 22.25 -3.40 -8.26
N GLY A 51 22.87 -2.42 -8.90
CA GLY A 51 23.63 -2.59 -10.14
C GLY A 51 24.99 -3.28 -9.93
N ILE A 52 25.76 -3.39 -11.02
CA ILE A 52 27.07 -4.06 -10.99
C ILE A 52 28.10 -3.33 -10.12
N ASP A 53 27.96 -2.01 -9.95
CA ASP A 53 28.84 -1.19 -9.10
C ASP A 53 28.24 -0.99 -7.71
N SER A 54 27.34 -1.88 -7.30
CA SER A 54 26.61 -1.87 -6.01
C SER A 54 25.76 -0.62 -5.77
N GLN A 55 25.48 0.16 -6.83
CA GLN A 55 24.55 1.29 -6.74
C GLN A 55 23.11 0.78 -6.67
N GLY A 56 22.28 1.40 -5.84
CA GLY A 56 20.83 1.13 -5.77
C GLY A 56 20.13 1.56 -7.06
N LEU A 57 19.35 0.69 -7.67
CA LEU A 57 18.66 0.96 -8.95
C LEU A 57 17.15 1.08 -8.79
N GLU A 58 16.57 0.37 -7.82
CA GLU A 58 15.12 0.36 -7.56
C GLU A 58 14.85 0.14 -6.06
N GLY A 59 13.63 0.45 -5.63
CA GLY A 59 13.12 0.17 -4.29
C GLY A 59 13.89 0.86 -3.16
N LEU A 60 13.96 0.20 -1.99
CA LEU A 60 14.67 0.73 -0.83
C LEU A 60 16.18 0.82 -1.07
N GLU A 61 16.76 -0.04 -1.91
CA GLU A 61 18.18 0.05 -2.30
C GLU A 61 18.48 1.38 -2.99
N TYR A 62 17.57 1.88 -3.83
CA TYR A 62 17.68 3.20 -4.45
C TYR A 62 17.38 4.33 -3.46
N GLN A 63 16.29 4.20 -2.70
CA GLN A 63 15.82 5.25 -1.78
C GLN A 63 16.84 5.59 -0.70
N TYR A 64 17.56 4.57 -0.22
CA TYR A 64 18.53 4.69 0.88
C TYR A 64 19.96 4.37 0.44
N GLU A 65 20.29 4.55 -0.85
CA GLU A 65 21.61 4.22 -1.38
C GLU A 65 22.74 4.89 -0.59
N SER A 66 22.58 6.18 -0.25
CA SER A 66 23.61 6.95 0.47
C SER A 66 23.93 6.38 1.86
N LEU A 67 22.98 5.71 2.51
CA LEU A 67 23.17 5.03 3.79
C LEU A 67 23.70 3.62 3.61
N LEU A 68 23.14 2.87 2.65
CA LEU A 68 23.42 1.45 2.45
C LEU A 68 24.77 1.19 1.79
N LYS A 69 25.18 2.06 0.87
CA LYS A 69 26.45 1.89 0.13
C LYS A 69 27.66 2.37 0.92
N GLY A 70 27.47 3.35 1.81
CA GLY A 70 28.55 4.04 2.48
C GLY A 70 29.38 4.90 1.51
N LYS A 71 30.33 5.63 2.04
CA LYS A 71 31.29 6.41 1.23
C LYS A 71 32.53 5.54 0.95
N PRO A 72 33.00 5.46 -0.30
CA PRO A 72 34.29 4.84 -0.58
C PRO A 72 35.37 5.66 0.14
N GLN A 73 36.14 5.00 1.00
CA GLN A 73 37.33 5.59 1.58
C GLN A 73 38.47 5.45 0.57
N GLY A 74 38.95 6.57 0.06
CA GLY A 74 40.21 6.63 -0.68
C GLY A 74 41.38 6.51 0.29
N TYR A 75 42.17 5.47 0.16
CA TYR A 75 43.45 5.37 0.86
C TYR A 75 44.55 5.99 -0.01
N ILE A 76 45.28 6.93 0.54
CA ILE A 76 46.55 7.34 -0.07
C ILE A 76 47.58 6.28 0.33
N VAL A 77 48.16 5.64 -0.66
CA VAL A 77 49.19 4.62 -0.48
C VAL A 77 50.47 5.11 -1.11
N GLU A 78 51.57 5.02 -0.38
CA GLU A 78 52.91 5.15 -0.97
C GLU A 78 53.29 3.87 -1.71
N LYS A 79 53.78 4.05 -2.94
CA LYS A 79 54.39 2.93 -3.69
C LYS A 79 55.89 2.89 -3.41
N GLU A 80 56.28 1.90 -2.66
CA GLU A 80 57.72 1.55 -2.51
C GLU A 80 58.11 0.64 -3.66
N GLY A 81 58.76 1.21 -4.69
CA GLY A 81 59.09 0.49 -5.89
C GLY A 81 57.89 0.07 -6.75
N THR A 82 58.07 -0.88 -7.65
CA THR A 82 57.03 -1.31 -8.61
C THR A 82 55.97 -2.27 -8.04
N TYR A 83 56.09 -2.77 -6.82
CA TYR A 83 55.30 -3.93 -6.35
C TYR A 83 54.76 -3.85 -4.92
N ARG A 84 55.11 -2.88 -4.11
CA ARG A 84 54.65 -2.79 -2.71
C ARG A 84 53.86 -1.53 -2.46
N THR A 85 52.61 -1.72 -2.06
CA THR A 85 51.72 -0.64 -1.61
C THR A 85 51.75 -0.63 -0.08
N VAL A 86 52.24 0.44 0.54
CA VAL A 86 52.27 0.60 2.00
C VAL A 86 51.25 1.63 2.41
N PRO A 87 50.29 1.32 3.32
CA PRO A 87 49.38 2.33 3.86
C PRO A 87 50.16 3.39 4.64
N LEU A 88 49.91 4.67 4.38
CA LEU A 88 50.48 5.76 5.18
C LEU A 88 49.97 5.70 6.63
N LYS A 89 50.94 5.70 7.60
CA LYS A 89 50.62 5.77 9.03
C LYS A 89 49.78 7.04 9.31
N GLY A 90 48.65 6.87 9.93
CA GLY A 90 47.80 8.00 10.41
C GLY A 90 46.44 8.13 9.75
N TYR A 91 46.07 7.23 8.84
CA TYR A 91 44.68 7.20 8.31
C TYR A 91 43.74 6.50 9.32
N PRO A 92 42.53 7.05 9.50
CA PRO A 92 41.58 6.47 10.44
C PRO A 92 41.21 5.05 10.01
N GLU A 93 41.41 4.09 10.90
CA GLU A 93 40.99 2.67 10.77
C GLU A 93 39.45 2.50 10.83
N ARG A 94 38.69 3.60 10.71
CA ARG A 94 37.23 3.50 10.76
C ARG A 94 36.73 2.99 9.42
N PRO A 95 35.99 1.87 9.43
CA PRO A 95 35.25 1.46 8.26
C PRO A 95 34.32 2.59 7.80
N PRO A 96 34.02 2.68 6.50
CA PRO A 96 33.05 3.69 6.02
C PRO A 96 31.78 3.57 6.85
N GLU A 97 31.17 4.70 7.20
CA GLU A 97 29.85 4.72 7.85
C GLU A 97 28.87 4.00 6.94
N GLN A 98 28.59 2.78 7.26
CA GLN A 98 27.58 1.94 6.61
C GLN A 98 26.47 1.68 7.62
N PHE A 99 25.24 1.78 7.14
CA PHE A 99 24.08 1.51 7.96
C PHE A 99 23.33 0.29 7.45
N SER A 100 22.75 -0.45 8.38
CA SER A 100 21.69 -1.41 8.09
C SER A 100 20.34 -0.78 8.38
N LEU A 101 19.30 -1.17 7.66
CA LEU A 101 17.93 -0.70 7.91
C LEU A 101 17.09 -1.84 8.50
N GLN A 102 16.54 -1.59 9.69
CA GLN A 102 15.51 -2.47 10.27
C GLN A 102 14.16 -2.06 9.70
N LEU A 103 13.55 -2.95 8.93
CA LEU A 103 12.24 -2.69 8.33
C LEU A 103 11.11 -3.07 9.29
N THR A 104 9.93 -2.48 9.08
CA THR A 104 8.68 -2.85 9.77
C THR A 104 8.04 -4.12 9.20
N ILE A 105 8.57 -4.61 8.09
CA ILE A 105 8.06 -5.78 7.37
C ILE A 105 8.22 -7.04 8.22
N ASP A 106 7.12 -7.77 8.43
CA ASP A 106 7.14 -9.12 8.96
C ASP A 106 7.22 -10.11 7.78
N SER A 107 8.31 -10.85 7.68
CA SER A 107 8.53 -11.78 6.56
C SER A 107 7.43 -12.84 6.42
N ARG A 108 6.84 -13.29 7.52
CA ARG A 108 5.73 -14.25 7.51
C ARG A 108 4.47 -13.63 6.91
N ILE A 109 4.17 -12.34 7.27
CA ILE A 109 3.03 -11.59 6.72
C ILE A 109 3.30 -11.22 5.27
N GLN A 110 4.54 -10.87 4.92
CA GLN A 110 4.94 -10.61 3.53
C GLN A 110 4.73 -11.85 2.65
N HIS A 111 5.25 -13.00 3.07
CA HIS A 111 5.10 -14.27 2.36
C HIS A 111 3.65 -14.65 2.12
N LEU A 112 2.83 -14.63 3.17
CA LEU A 112 1.41 -14.97 3.03
C LEU A 112 0.65 -13.98 2.15
N THR A 113 1.02 -12.68 2.19
CA THR A 113 0.39 -11.64 1.37
C THR A 113 0.70 -11.85 -0.10
N GLU A 114 1.96 -12.13 -0.46
CA GLU A 114 2.35 -12.47 -1.83
C GLU A 114 1.67 -13.73 -2.34
N LYS A 115 1.61 -14.77 -1.52
CA LYS A 115 0.93 -16.03 -1.86
C LYS A 115 -0.54 -15.79 -2.18
N HIS A 116 -1.27 -15.08 -1.32
CA HIS A 116 -2.70 -14.90 -1.49
C HIS A 116 -3.05 -13.91 -2.60
N ILE A 117 -2.24 -12.86 -2.82
CA ILE A 117 -2.48 -11.96 -3.96
C ILE A 117 -2.19 -12.66 -5.29
N ALA A 118 -1.15 -13.48 -5.38
CA ALA A 118 -0.86 -14.28 -6.56
C ALA A 118 -2.00 -15.26 -6.88
N GLN A 119 -2.47 -16.00 -5.86
CA GLN A 119 -3.60 -16.91 -5.98
C GLN A 119 -4.87 -16.17 -6.44
N GLY A 120 -5.20 -15.03 -5.83
CA GLY A 120 -6.37 -14.23 -6.19
C GLY A 120 -6.33 -13.70 -7.62
N VAL A 121 -5.15 -13.31 -8.12
CA VAL A 121 -4.97 -12.88 -9.53
C VAL A 121 -5.19 -14.05 -10.48
N ILE A 122 -4.64 -15.22 -10.18
CA ILE A 122 -4.79 -16.43 -11.00
C ILE A 122 -6.25 -16.87 -11.01
N GLU A 123 -6.89 -16.97 -9.87
CA GLU A 123 -8.30 -17.38 -9.74
C GLU A 123 -9.26 -16.42 -10.43
N ALA A 124 -8.99 -15.11 -10.37
CA ALA A 124 -9.77 -14.08 -11.06
C ALA A 124 -9.48 -14.00 -12.56
N GLN A 125 -8.47 -14.73 -13.07
CA GLN A 125 -7.92 -14.58 -14.43
C GLN A 125 -7.57 -13.13 -14.74
N ALA A 126 -6.95 -12.46 -13.77
CA ALA A 126 -6.62 -11.04 -13.83
C ALA A 126 -5.20 -10.80 -14.35
N ASP A 127 -4.90 -9.57 -14.75
CA ASP A 127 -3.58 -9.24 -15.25
C ASP A 127 -2.56 -9.06 -14.11
N ARG A 128 -3.00 -8.49 -12.97
CA ARG A 128 -2.13 -8.19 -11.84
C ARG A 128 -2.92 -7.93 -10.56
N GLY A 129 -2.22 -7.98 -9.43
CA GLY A 129 -2.79 -7.66 -8.12
C GLY A 129 -1.81 -6.89 -7.24
N THR A 130 -2.33 -6.18 -6.24
CA THR A 130 -1.57 -5.47 -5.22
C THR A 130 -2.27 -5.65 -3.88
N ALA A 131 -1.50 -5.92 -2.84
CA ALA A 131 -2.00 -5.96 -1.47
C ALA A 131 -1.02 -5.25 -0.53
N ILE A 132 -1.56 -4.53 0.45
CA ILE A 132 -0.79 -3.83 1.48
C ILE A 132 -1.39 -4.21 2.83
N VAL A 133 -0.54 -4.55 3.79
CA VAL A 133 -0.89 -4.81 5.18
C VAL A 133 -0.17 -3.80 6.06
N MET A 134 -0.91 -3.09 6.89
CA MET A 134 -0.40 -2.03 7.76
C MET A 134 -0.93 -2.24 9.18
N ASP A 135 -0.07 -2.07 10.18
CA ASP A 135 -0.50 -1.96 11.57
C ASP A 135 -1.39 -0.73 11.72
N SER A 136 -2.62 -0.93 12.22
CA SER A 136 -3.61 0.13 12.26
C SER A 136 -3.21 1.27 13.19
N SER A 137 -2.57 0.97 14.30
CA SER A 137 -2.28 1.94 15.35
C SER A 137 -1.06 2.82 15.06
N SER A 138 0.03 2.19 14.58
CA SER A 138 1.30 2.85 14.38
C SER A 138 1.50 3.37 12.94
N GLY A 139 0.85 2.77 11.95
CA GLY A 139 1.13 3.02 10.54
C GLY A 139 2.32 2.21 10.00
N ALA A 140 2.90 1.30 10.78
CA ALA A 140 3.97 0.41 10.32
C ALA A 140 3.48 -0.48 9.17
N ILE A 141 4.16 -0.45 8.04
CA ILE A 141 3.83 -1.30 6.90
C ILE A 141 4.40 -2.70 7.18
N LEU A 142 3.51 -3.68 7.34
CA LEU A 142 3.87 -5.06 7.67
C LEU A 142 4.12 -5.92 6.43
N ALA A 143 3.48 -5.60 5.32
CA ALA A 143 3.69 -6.25 4.03
C ALA A 143 3.26 -5.36 2.85
N VAL A 144 3.99 -5.46 1.74
CA VAL A 144 3.66 -4.85 0.45
C VAL A 144 3.91 -5.88 -0.65
N ALA A 145 2.85 -6.32 -1.31
CA ALA A 145 2.92 -7.33 -2.34
C ALA A 145 2.32 -6.83 -3.65
N SER A 146 2.99 -7.10 -4.76
CA SER A 146 2.48 -6.92 -6.11
C SER A 146 2.73 -8.18 -6.94
N TYR A 147 1.71 -8.61 -7.70
CA TYR A 147 1.83 -9.74 -8.61
C TYR A 147 1.62 -9.27 -10.07
N PRO A 148 2.44 -9.73 -11.05
CA PRO A 148 3.57 -10.64 -10.89
C PRO A 148 4.78 -9.98 -10.18
N GLY A 149 5.51 -10.80 -9.40
CA GLY A 149 6.75 -10.41 -8.71
C GLY A 149 8.00 -10.67 -9.55
N PHE A 150 9.19 -10.46 -8.97
CA PHE A 150 10.47 -10.78 -9.59
C PHE A 150 11.52 -11.11 -8.51
N ASP A 151 12.57 -11.87 -8.89
CA ASP A 151 13.71 -12.15 -8.02
C ASP A 151 14.81 -11.08 -8.24
N PRO A 152 15.12 -10.23 -7.24
CA PRO A 152 16.16 -9.21 -7.31
C PRO A 152 17.55 -9.77 -7.67
N ASN A 153 17.86 -11.02 -7.27
CA ASN A 153 19.13 -11.67 -7.64
C ASN A 153 19.24 -11.92 -9.15
N ARG A 154 18.10 -11.96 -9.86
CA ARG A 154 17.99 -12.26 -11.29
C ARG A 154 17.31 -11.15 -12.07
N TYR A 155 17.35 -9.90 -11.60
CA TYR A 155 16.60 -8.77 -12.16
C TYR A 155 16.73 -8.62 -13.67
N ARG A 156 17.88 -9.00 -14.27
CA ARG A 156 18.10 -8.91 -15.73
C ARG A 156 17.22 -9.82 -16.56
N GLN A 157 16.56 -10.82 -15.95
CA GLN A 157 15.62 -11.72 -16.62
C GLN A 157 14.19 -11.16 -16.67
N PHE A 158 13.94 -10.03 -16.01
CA PHE A 158 12.62 -9.42 -15.88
C PHE A 158 12.54 -8.07 -16.61
N SER A 159 11.36 -7.71 -17.08
CA SER A 159 11.10 -6.38 -17.66
C SER A 159 10.91 -5.33 -16.56
N ARG A 160 11.10 -4.05 -16.91
CA ARG A 160 10.88 -2.90 -16.00
C ARG A 160 9.49 -2.90 -15.35
N ALA A 161 8.48 -3.45 -16.01
CA ALA A 161 7.13 -3.53 -15.49
C ALA A 161 7.02 -4.41 -14.22
N HIS A 162 7.96 -5.35 -14.00
CA HIS A 162 8.01 -6.19 -12.82
C HIS A 162 8.64 -5.48 -11.60
N PHE A 163 9.46 -4.45 -11.82
CA PHE A 163 10.16 -3.74 -10.75
C PHE A 163 9.25 -2.75 -10.01
N LEU A 164 8.18 -2.30 -10.65
CA LEU A 164 7.31 -1.26 -10.11
C LEU A 164 6.59 -1.72 -8.85
N ASN A 165 6.86 -1.07 -7.73
CA ASN A 165 6.04 -1.19 -6.52
C ASN A 165 4.71 -0.46 -6.71
N ARG A 166 3.70 -1.18 -7.23
CA ARG A 166 2.40 -0.60 -7.59
C ARG A 166 1.59 -0.11 -6.42
N ALA A 167 1.93 -0.51 -5.21
CA ALA A 167 1.30 -0.02 -3.99
C ALA A 167 1.46 1.50 -3.82
N VAL A 168 2.55 2.07 -4.33
CA VAL A 168 2.89 3.49 -4.17
C VAL A 168 3.05 4.24 -5.49
N THR A 169 3.47 3.56 -6.57
CA THR A 169 3.80 4.22 -7.84
C THR A 169 2.61 4.38 -8.80
N SER A 170 1.56 3.56 -8.64
CA SER A 170 0.46 3.48 -9.62
C SER A 170 -0.80 4.12 -9.11
N GLY A 171 -1.29 5.15 -9.81
CA GLY A 171 -2.59 5.74 -9.54
C GLY A 171 -3.74 4.92 -10.12
N TYR A 172 -4.86 4.88 -9.41
CA TYR A 172 -6.13 4.34 -9.87
C TYR A 172 -7.30 5.19 -9.33
N GLU A 173 -8.45 5.09 -9.94
CA GLU A 173 -9.66 5.71 -9.40
C GLU A 173 -10.24 4.81 -8.30
N PRO A 174 -10.39 5.29 -7.05
CA PRO A 174 -10.80 4.45 -5.91
C PRO A 174 -12.24 3.91 -6.03
N GLY A 175 -13.08 4.58 -6.82
CA GLY A 175 -14.48 4.23 -6.96
C GLY A 175 -15.17 4.20 -5.60
N SER A 176 -16.06 3.24 -5.40
CA SER A 176 -16.91 3.18 -4.20
C SER A 176 -16.20 3.08 -2.85
N THR A 177 -14.88 2.80 -2.80
CA THR A 177 -14.14 2.89 -1.54
C THR A 177 -14.05 4.33 -1.03
N PHE A 178 -14.12 5.30 -1.93
CA PHE A 178 -14.07 6.73 -1.61
C PHE A 178 -15.32 7.25 -0.88
N LYS A 179 -16.45 6.56 -0.96
CA LYS A 179 -17.72 6.98 -0.32
C LYS A 179 -17.62 7.16 1.19
N ILE A 180 -16.71 6.45 1.86
CA ILE A 180 -16.47 6.63 3.29
C ILE A 180 -15.98 8.05 3.61
N ILE A 181 -15.15 8.64 2.73
CA ILE A 181 -14.67 10.02 2.87
C ILE A 181 -15.81 11.01 2.62
N THR A 182 -16.59 10.80 1.57
CA THR A 182 -17.73 11.66 1.22
C THR A 182 -18.77 11.72 2.36
N LEU A 183 -19.14 10.55 2.90
CA LEU A 183 -20.09 10.47 3.99
C LEU A 183 -19.54 11.11 5.27
N SER A 184 -18.27 10.83 5.60
CA SER A 184 -17.65 11.41 6.80
C SER A 184 -17.52 12.94 6.71
N ALA A 185 -17.20 13.50 5.54
CA ALA A 185 -17.17 14.94 5.32
C ALA A 185 -18.53 15.58 5.52
N ALA A 186 -19.58 15.02 4.90
CA ALA A 186 -20.94 15.54 5.02
C ALA A 186 -21.52 15.42 6.45
N LEU A 187 -21.15 14.35 7.19
CA LEU A 187 -21.49 14.18 8.59
C LEU A 187 -20.77 15.20 9.48
N SER A 188 -19.46 15.41 9.23
CA SER A 188 -18.67 16.39 10.00
C SER A 188 -19.15 17.82 9.85
N GLU A 189 -19.66 18.18 8.67
CA GLU A 189 -20.27 19.50 8.40
C GLU A 189 -21.74 19.62 8.86
N GLY A 190 -22.31 18.55 9.45
CA GLY A 190 -23.71 18.57 9.88
C GLY A 190 -24.74 18.66 8.74
N LEU A 191 -24.34 18.41 7.49
CA LEU A 191 -25.19 18.49 6.30
C LEU A 191 -26.12 17.30 6.14
N ILE A 192 -25.84 16.21 6.83
CA ILE A 192 -26.65 14.99 6.86
C ILE A 192 -26.71 14.44 8.28
N SER A 193 -27.79 13.71 8.58
CA SER A 193 -27.98 13.01 9.85
C SER A 193 -28.11 11.50 9.66
N VAL A 194 -27.88 10.72 10.73
CA VAL A 194 -27.91 9.24 10.69
C VAL A 194 -29.28 8.70 10.31
N ASP A 195 -30.36 9.39 10.73
CA ASP A 195 -31.74 8.97 10.52
C ASP A 195 -32.30 9.41 9.16
N GLN A 196 -31.50 10.12 8.36
CA GLN A 196 -31.93 10.65 7.08
C GLN A 196 -32.02 9.56 6.02
N ASN A 197 -33.12 9.58 5.24
CA ASN A 197 -33.28 8.81 4.02
C ASN A 197 -32.94 9.65 2.79
N PHE A 198 -32.39 9.00 1.77
CA PHE A 198 -31.97 9.61 0.52
C PHE A 198 -32.71 8.97 -0.65
N ASP A 199 -33.28 9.78 -1.50
CA ASP A 199 -33.84 9.31 -2.75
C ASP A 199 -32.75 9.04 -3.78
N CYS A 200 -32.60 7.77 -4.19
CA CYS A 200 -31.62 7.29 -5.15
C CYS A 200 -32.22 7.17 -6.58
N GLU A 201 -33.28 7.91 -6.90
CA GLU A 201 -33.87 8.12 -8.25
C GLU A 201 -34.14 6.80 -8.99
N ASN A 202 -34.51 5.75 -8.27
CA ASN A 202 -34.74 4.43 -8.84
C ASN A 202 -33.61 3.94 -9.77
N GLY A 203 -32.36 4.34 -9.47
CA GLY A 203 -31.14 3.83 -10.11
C GLY A 203 -30.63 4.64 -11.31
N GLU A 204 -31.21 5.79 -11.66
CA GLU A 204 -30.67 6.69 -12.69
C GLU A 204 -30.87 8.16 -12.30
N TYR A 205 -29.79 8.94 -12.25
CA TYR A 205 -29.76 10.35 -11.90
C TYR A 205 -28.97 11.16 -12.94
N LYS A 206 -29.49 12.34 -13.34
CA LYS A 206 -28.83 13.22 -14.32
C LYS A 206 -28.22 14.44 -13.65
N VAL A 207 -26.94 14.70 -13.92
CA VAL A 207 -26.23 15.89 -13.48
C VAL A 207 -25.49 16.49 -14.67
N GLY A 208 -25.76 17.77 -15.01
CA GLY A 208 -25.04 18.47 -16.09
C GLY A 208 -25.06 17.71 -17.43
N GLY A 209 -26.17 17.03 -17.76
CA GLY A 209 -26.33 16.24 -18.97
C GLY A 209 -25.67 14.81 -18.89
N HIS A 210 -24.91 14.53 -17.85
CA HIS A 210 -24.32 13.20 -17.60
C HIS A 210 -25.28 12.31 -16.79
N ARG A 211 -25.25 10.99 -17.04
CA ARG A 211 -26.09 10.01 -16.33
C ARG A 211 -25.24 9.22 -15.35
N ILE A 212 -25.56 9.34 -14.06
CA ILE A 212 -25.04 8.51 -12.98
C ILE A 212 -25.99 7.32 -12.80
N ARG A 213 -25.44 6.12 -12.67
CA ARG A 213 -26.22 4.90 -12.51
C ARG A 213 -25.75 4.09 -11.30
N ASP A 214 -26.72 3.49 -10.62
CA ASP A 214 -26.47 2.47 -9.61
C ASP A 214 -26.45 1.08 -10.24
N VAL A 215 -25.69 0.16 -9.64
CA VAL A 215 -25.63 -1.26 -10.05
C VAL A 215 -26.99 -1.94 -9.81
N LYS A 216 -27.65 -1.58 -8.71
CA LYS A 216 -29.01 -2.02 -8.37
C LYS A 216 -29.91 -0.81 -8.17
N LYS A 217 -31.15 -0.91 -8.66
CA LYS A 217 -32.15 0.15 -8.51
C LYS A 217 -32.63 0.24 -7.07
N HIS A 218 -32.66 1.44 -6.51
CA HIS A 218 -33.19 1.74 -5.20
C HIS A 218 -34.00 3.04 -5.28
N GLN A 219 -35.17 3.09 -4.62
CA GLN A 219 -35.95 4.33 -4.50
C GLN A 219 -35.36 5.16 -3.37
N GLN A 220 -35.42 4.67 -2.15
CA GLN A 220 -34.89 5.34 -0.97
C GLN A 220 -33.93 4.40 -0.19
N LEU A 221 -32.89 5.01 0.36
CA LEU A 221 -31.92 4.32 1.20
C LEU A 221 -31.62 5.18 2.44
N SER A 222 -31.57 4.57 3.63
CA SER A 222 -30.98 5.20 4.81
C SER A 222 -29.48 5.43 4.61
N LEU A 223 -28.88 6.32 5.41
CA LEU A 223 -27.46 6.64 5.30
C LEU A 223 -26.57 5.38 5.40
N LEU A 224 -26.86 4.48 6.34
CA LEU A 224 -26.21 3.16 6.44
C LEU A 224 -26.36 2.36 5.14
N GLN A 225 -27.58 2.33 4.59
CA GLN A 225 -27.85 1.57 3.37
C GLN A 225 -27.14 2.16 2.14
N VAL A 226 -26.94 3.48 2.07
CA VAL A 226 -26.14 4.11 1.01
C VAL A 226 -24.75 3.51 0.94
N LEU A 227 -24.08 3.29 2.09
CA LEU A 227 -22.76 2.66 2.13
C LEU A 227 -22.85 1.13 1.93
N LYS A 228 -23.79 0.45 2.61
CA LYS A 228 -24.00 -1.02 2.55
C LYS A 228 -24.32 -1.50 1.13
N LYS A 229 -25.23 -0.79 0.43
CA LYS A 229 -25.63 -1.12 -0.95
C LYS A 229 -24.73 -0.45 -2.00
N SER A 230 -23.92 0.51 -1.56
CA SER A 230 -22.95 1.22 -2.39
C SER A 230 -23.59 2.05 -3.52
N SER A 231 -24.69 2.78 -3.24
CA SER A 231 -25.33 3.67 -4.23
C SER A 231 -24.40 4.81 -4.65
N ASN A 232 -24.20 4.96 -5.97
CA ASN A 232 -23.46 6.09 -6.57
C ASN A 232 -24.29 7.36 -6.52
N ILE A 233 -25.59 7.21 -6.80
CA ILE A 233 -26.53 8.33 -6.90
C ILE A 233 -26.68 9.01 -5.55
N CYS A 234 -26.94 8.23 -4.50
CA CYS A 234 -27.09 8.80 -3.18
C CYS A 234 -25.76 9.37 -2.65
N ALA A 235 -24.61 8.75 -2.95
CA ALA A 235 -23.32 9.32 -2.61
C ALA A 235 -23.03 10.63 -3.35
N ALA A 236 -23.38 10.74 -4.64
CA ALA A 236 -23.28 11.99 -5.40
C ALA A 236 -24.16 13.10 -4.79
N LYS A 237 -25.43 12.81 -4.48
CA LYS A 237 -26.34 13.77 -3.84
C LYS A 237 -25.84 14.23 -2.46
N ILE A 238 -25.22 13.33 -1.69
CA ILE A 238 -24.61 13.67 -0.39
C ILE A 238 -23.40 14.58 -0.60
N GLY A 239 -22.46 14.20 -1.47
CA GLY A 239 -21.26 14.99 -1.72
C GLY A 239 -21.54 16.36 -2.31
N MET A 240 -22.58 16.48 -3.15
CA MET A 240 -23.03 17.77 -3.72
C MET A 240 -23.65 18.73 -2.68
N ARG A 241 -23.92 18.29 -1.45
CA ARG A 241 -24.30 19.19 -0.34
C ARG A 241 -23.10 19.95 0.22
N LEU A 242 -21.89 19.39 0.12
CA LEU A 242 -20.66 20.07 0.46
C LEU A 242 -20.35 21.14 -0.60
N SER A 243 -19.77 22.27 -0.22
CA SER A 243 -19.18 23.15 -1.23
C SER A 243 -17.94 22.48 -1.83
N PRO A 244 -17.60 22.73 -3.11
CA PRO A 244 -16.42 22.12 -3.75
C PRO A 244 -15.11 22.36 -2.97
N HIS A 245 -14.94 23.55 -2.36
CA HIS A 245 -13.76 23.90 -1.57
C HIS A 245 -13.69 23.08 -0.27
N VAL A 246 -14.77 23.03 0.50
CA VAL A 246 -14.84 22.25 1.74
C VAL A 246 -14.60 20.78 1.44
N PHE A 247 -15.22 20.23 0.41
CA PHE A 247 -15.00 18.83 0.04
C PHE A 247 -13.53 18.56 -0.37
N GLN A 248 -12.91 19.46 -1.14
CA GLN A 248 -11.51 19.35 -1.49
C GLN A 248 -10.60 19.38 -0.26
N ASP A 249 -10.90 20.21 0.74
CA ASP A 249 -10.10 20.28 1.97
C ASP A 249 -10.19 18.98 2.78
N TYR A 250 -11.38 18.36 2.88
CA TYR A 250 -11.50 17.02 3.45
C TYR A 250 -10.66 15.99 2.65
N ILE A 251 -10.75 15.99 1.33
CA ILE A 251 -9.98 15.08 0.47
C ILE A 251 -8.48 15.23 0.75
N LYS A 252 -7.96 16.46 0.86
CA LYS A 252 -6.56 16.72 1.19
C LYS A 252 -6.21 16.31 2.61
N ASN A 253 -7.07 16.56 3.59
CA ASN A 253 -6.87 16.16 4.98
C ASN A 253 -6.79 14.64 5.14
N PHE A 254 -7.46 13.86 4.30
CA PHE A 254 -7.32 12.41 4.20
C PHE A 254 -6.03 11.94 3.49
N GLY A 255 -5.14 12.87 3.09
CA GLY A 255 -3.82 12.60 2.50
C GLY A 255 -3.81 12.48 0.97
N PHE A 256 -4.93 12.73 0.29
CA PHE A 256 -4.97 12.67 -1.17
C PHE A 256 -4.37 13.93 -1.80
N GLY A 257 -3.66 13.75 -2.93
CA GLY A 257 -2.99 14.84 -3.64
C GLY A 257 -1.56 15.13 -3.12
N SER A 258 -1.08 14.41 -2.09
CA SER A 258 0.28 14.48 -1.55
C SER A 258 0.89 13.07 -1.46
N ARG A 259 2.23 12.99 -1.38
CA ARG A 259 2.91 11.70 -1.17
C ARG A 259 2.63 11.21 0.26
N PRO A 260 2.41 9.90 0.46
CA PRO A 260 2.19 9.32 1.79
C PRO A 260 3.36 9.45 2.77
N ASP A 261 4.59 9.61 2.25
CA ASP A 261 5.83 9.73 3.02
C ASP A 261 6.14 8.48 3.89
N SER A 262 5.96 7.31 3.29
CA SER A 262 6.16 6.00 3.93
C SER A 262 7.61 5.53 3.94
N GLY A 263 8.51 6.24 3.26
CA GLY A 263 9.89 5.82 3.03
C GLY A 263 10.07 4.84 1.87
N LEU A 264 9.00 4.49 1.15
CA LEU A 264 9.09 3.70 -0.07
C LEU A 264 9.48 4.58 -1.27
N ALA A 265 10.22 4.00 -2.21
CA ALA A 265 10.68 4.74 -3.39
C ALA A 265 9.53 5.11 -4.35
N ALA A 266 9.66 6.26 -5.01
CA ALA A 266 8.82 6.69 -6.12
C ALA A 266 7.32 6.80 -5.80
N GLU A 267 6.98 7.25 -4.61
CA GLU A 267 5.59 7.49 -4.22
C GLU A 267 4.89 8.50 -5.14
N ALA A 268 3.73 8.13 -5.64
CA ALA A 268 2.89 9.01 -6.44
C ALA A 268 1.99 9.87 -5.55
N PRO A 269 1.90 11.19 -5.79
CA PRO A 269 0.98 12.06 -5.05
C PRO A 269 -0.49 11.86 -5.46
N GLY A 270 -0.75 11.09 -6.51
CA GLY A 270 -2.05 11.00 -7.11
C GLY A 270 -2.39 12.23 -7.96
N LYS A 271 -3.67 12.40 -8.32
CA LYS A 271 -4.15 13.56 -9.09
C LYS A 271 -5.51 14.00 -8.57
N LEU A 272 -5.60 15.23 -8.10
CA LEU A 272 -6.82 15.89 -7.68
C LEU A 272 -6.95 17.21 -8.44
N LEU A 273 -8.06 17.38 -9.16
CA LEU A 273 -8.34 18.64 -9.84
C LEU A 273 -8.66 19.72 -8.79
N PRO A 274 -8.16 20.97 -8.92
CA PRO A 274 -8.51 22.06 -8.01
C PRO A 274 -10.02 22.33 -8.01
N ALA A 275 -10.63 22.55 -6.84
CA ALA A 275 -12.08 22.72 -6.66
C ALA A 275 -12.68 23.81 -7.57
N LYS A 276 -11.95 24.92 -7.79
CA LYS A 276 -12.35 26.01 -8.69
C LYS A 276 -12.55 25.59 -10.17
N LYS A 277 -12.08 24.42 -10.55
CA LYS A 277 -12.21 23.85 -11.90
C LYS A 277 -13.27 22.76 -11.99
N TRP A 278 -13.91 22.41 -10.87
CA TRP A 278 -14.93 21.35 -10.88
C TRP A 278 -16.21 21.83 -11.54
N THR A 279 -16.67 21.06 -12.50
CA THR A 279 -18.05 21.14 -12.98
C THR A 279 -18.98 20.41 -12.00
N ALA A 280 -20.29 20.57 -12.15
CA ALA A 280 -21.25 19.78 -11.37
C ALA A 280 -21.06 18.26 -11.58
N VAL A 281 -20.62 17.84 -12.78
CA VAL A 281 -20.33 16.42 -13.10
C VAL A 281 -19.09 15.96 -12.36
N ASP A 282 -18.02 16.77 -12.33
CA ASP A 282 -16.80 16.44 -11.59
C ASP A 282 -17.10 16.29 -10.09
N HIS A 283 -17.83 17.23 -9.52
CA HIS A 283 -18.21 17.21 -8.10
C HIS A 283 -19.02 15.96 -7.75
N ALA A 284 -20.04 15.65 -8.55
CA ALA A 284 -20.83 14.45 -8.38
C ALA A 284 -19.98 13.16 -8.52
N SER A 285 -19.08 13.12 -9.51
CA SER A 285 -18.26 11.94 -9.81
C SER A 285 -17.22 11.68 -8.73
N ILE A 286 -16.54 12.73 -8.23
CA ILE A 286 -15.57 12.63 -7.14
C ILE A 286 -16.24 12.08 -5.87
N SER A 287 -17.52 12.40 -5.63
CA SER A 287 -18.28 11.92 -4.46
C SER A 287 -18.38 10.39 -4.36
N PHE A 288 -18.21 9.66 -5.46
CA PHE A 288 -18.13 8.20 -5.46
C PHE A 288 -16.80 7.66 -6.03
N GLY A 289 -15.76 8.52 -6.05
CA GLY A 289 -14.38 8.14 -6.33
C GLY A 289 -14.01 8.01 -7.80
N GLN A 290 -14.68 8.73 -8.70
CA GLN A 290 -14.29 8.92 -10.11
C GLN A 290 -13.77 10.34 -10.34
N GLY A 291 -12.86 10.53 -11.29
CA GLY A 291 -12.23 11.82 -11.55
C GLY A 291 -11.11 12.21 -10.57
N ILE A 292 -10.71 11.29 -9.70
CA ILE A 292 -9.57 11.42 -8.79
C ILE A 292 -8.65 10.20 -8.96
N LEU A 293 -7.33 10.42 -9.01
CA LEU A 293 -6.36 9.32 -9.01
C LEU A 293 -5.65 9.26 -7.66
N VAL A 294 -5.61 8.09 -7.06
CA VAL A 294 -4.98 7.84 -5.76
C VAL A 294 -4.06 6.62 -5.85
N SER A 295 -2.97 6.60 -5.07
CA SER A 295 -2.20 5.36 -4.92
C SER A 295 -2.93 4.38 -3.99
N PRO A 296 -2.67 3.06 -4.10
CA PRO A 296 -3.21 2.09 -3.16
C PRO A 296 -2.87 2.43 -1.70
N LEU A 297 -1.64 2.88 -1.43
CA LEU A 297 -1.24 3.26 -0.08
C LEU A 297 -2.02 4.48 0.45
N GLN A 298 -2.25 5.53 -0.37
CA GLN A 298 -3.11 6.65 0.03
C GLN A 298 -4.51 6.18 0.42
N MET A 299 -5.11 5.28 -0.35
CA MET A 299 -6.44 4.76 -0.04
C MET A 299 -6.46 3.93 1.26
N LEU A 300 -5.41 3.12 1.50
CA LEU A 300 -5.28 2.37 2.76
C LEU A 300 -5.15 3.29 3.96
N VAL A 301 -4.33 4.33 3.87
CA VAL A 301 -4.15 5.35 4.92
C VAL A 301 -5.47 6.06 5.22
N ALA A 302 -6.24 6.42 4.19
CA ALA A 302 -7.55 7.03 4.35
C ALA A 302 -8.58 6.08 5.02
N ILE A 303 -8.57 4.80 4.68
CA ILE A 303 -9.39 3.78 5.36
C ILE A 303 -8.98 3.65 6.83
N ASN A 304 -7.69 3.71 7.12
CA ASN A 304 -7.13 3.57 8.47
C ASN A 304 -7.54 4.71 9.42
N VAL A 305 -7.97 5.87 8.91
CA VAL A 305 -8.54 6.96 9.73
C VAL A 305 -9.73 6.47 10.55
N PHE A 306 -10.56 5.58 9.98
CA PHE A 306 -11.73 5.02 10.67
C PHE A 306 -11.34 3.94 11.69
N ALA A 307 -10.22 3.25 11.48
CA ALA A 307 -9.61 2.37 12.48
C ALA A 307 -9.05 3.14 13.68
N ASN A 308 -8.56 4.37 13.45
CA ASN A 308 -7.93 5.23 14.45
C ASN A 308 -8.86 6.34 14.98
N ARG A 309 -10.16 6.13 14.94
CA ARG A 309 -11.14 7.07 15.49
C ARG A 309 -10.90 8.51 15.02
N GLY A 310 -10.70 8.68 13.71
CA GLY A 310 -10.56 9.99 13.06
C GLY A 310 -9.13 10.55 12.99
N LYS A 311 -8.10 9.80 13.39
CA LYS A 311 -6.71 10.22 13.27
C LYS A 311 -6.07 9.65 12.00
N LEU A 312 -5.43 10.52 11.23
CA LEU A 312 -4.56 10.14 10.12
C LEU A 312 -3.18 9.77 10.69
N VAL A 313 -2.75 8.56 10.39
CA VAL A 313 -1.44 8.02 10.79
C VAL A 313 -0.55 7.99 9.55
N THR A 314 0.67 8.51 9.65
CA THR A 314 1.63 8.46 8.55
C THR A 314 2.20 7.04 8.44
N PRO A 315 2.11 6.37 7.28
CA PRO A 315 2.69 5.06 7.10
C PRO A 315 4.23 5.15 7.12
N PHE A 316 4.90 4.07 7.56
CA PHE A 316 6.35 3.99 7.48
C PHE A 316 6.83 2.55 7.28
N THR A 317 8.02 2.41 6.65
CA THR A 317 8.58 1.10 6.26
C THR A 317 9.89 0.81 6.97
N VAL A 318 10.63 1.83 7.41
CA VAL A 318 11.88 1.69 8.15
C VAL A 318 11.63 2.03 9.61
N GLN A 319 11.91 1.08 10.50
CA GLN A 319 11.78 1.25 11.96
C GLN A 319 12.90 2.11 12.51
N HIS A 320 14.12 1.80 12.16
CA HIS A 320 15.34 2.55 12.49
C HIS A 320 16.50 2.10 11.60
N ALA A 321 17.56 2.88 11.57
CA ALA A 321 18.83 2.48 11.02
C ALA A 321 19.74 1.92 12.14
N ILE A 322 20.68 1.07 11.77
CA ILE A 322 21.65 0.46 12.70
C ILE A 322 23.05 0.83 12.18
N ASP A 323 23.86 1.46 13.01
CA ASP A 323 25.24 1.81 12.71
C ASP A 323 26.18 0.57 12.77
N ALA A 324 27.46 0.77 12.40
CA ALA A 324 28.48 -0.28 12.44
C ALA A 324 28.77 -0.81 13.86
N SER A 325 28.39 -0.07 14.90
CA SER A 325 28.55 -0.45 16.31
C SER A 325 27.31 -1.18 16.85
N GLY A 326 26.25 -1.32 16.04
CA GLY A 326 24.99 -1.97 16.42
C GLY A 326 23.99 -1.03 17.13
N ASN A 327 24.24 0.29 17.16
CA ASN A 327 23.30 1.25 17.75
C ASN A 327 22.13 1.54 16.82
N SER A 328 20.91 1.58 17.38
CA SER A 328 19.71 1.97 16.66
C SER A 328 19.56 3.49 16.61
N LEU A 329 19.36 4.03 15.40
CA LEU A 329 19.24 5.46 15.14
C LEU A 329 17.89 5.76 14.48
N ASN A 330 17.12 6.66 15.07
CA ASN A 330 15.83 7.12 14.50
C ASN A 330 15.99 8.35 13.60
N GLN A 331 17.17 8.96 13.59
CA GLN A 331 17.52 10.08 12.70
C GLN A 331 18.95 9.94 12.25
N ILE A 332 19.19 10.22 10.98
CA ILE A 332 20.54 10.31 10.39
C ILE A 332 20.59 11.58 9.54
N ASP A 333 21.58 12.40 9.81
CA ASP A 333 21.90 13.59 9.01
C ASP A 333 23.02 13.23 8.03
N PRO A 334 22.72 13.06 6.73
CA PRO A 334 23.72 12.64 5.78
C PRO A 334 24.77 13.75 5.61
N PRO A 335 26.07 13.39 5.52
CA PRO A 335 27.12 14.37 5.31
C PRO A 335 26.94 15.06 3.95
N GLY A 336 26.95 16.40 3.94
CA GLY A 336 26.82 17.22 2.72
C GLY A 336 25.51 17.98 2.57
N GLY A 337 24.66 18.05 3.63
CA GLY A 337 23.51 18.96 3.70
C GLY A 337 22.28 18.54 2.90
N SER A 338 22.16 17.27 2.54
CA SER A 338 20.90 16.68 2.07
C SER A 338 19.91 16.53 3.24
N GLU A 339 18.61 16.37 2.94
CA GLU A 339 17.58 16.22 3.96
C GLU A 339 17.88 15.06 4.93
N SER A 340 17.62 15.30 6.22
CA SER A 340 17.77 14.29 7.27
C SER A 340 16.82 13.13 7.08
N TYR A 341 17.30 11.90 7.22
CA TYR A 341 16.46 10.73 7.29
C TYR A 341 15.85 10.60 8.69
N ARG A 342 14.54 10.45 8.75
CA ARG A 342 13.81 10.17 10.00
C ARG A 342 13.04 8.86 9.86
N PHE A 343 13.17 7.99 10.87
CA PHE A 343 12.64 6.64 10.88
C PHE A 343 11.63 6.44 12.01
N GLY A 344 10.83 5.39 11.89
CA GLY A 344 9.82 5.04 12.88
C GLY A 344 8.52 5.83 12.75
N PRO A 345 7.62 5.68 13.75
CA PRO A 345 6.30 6.29 13.73
C PRO A 345 6.39 7.82 13.82
N LYS A 346 5.52 8.50 13.07
CA LYS A 346 5.33 9.94 13.11
C LYS A 346 4.08 10.31 13.89
N GLU A 347 3.99 11.56 14.34
CA GLU A 347 2.81 12.06 15.03
C GLU A 347 1.56 11.95 14.14
N SER A 348 0.47 11.47 14.73
CA SER A 348 -0.82 11.35 14.06
C SER A 348 -1.63 12.64 14.16
N LYS A 349 -2.37 12.99 13.10
CA LYS A 349 -3.20 14.19 13.04
C LYS A 349 -4.68 13.83 13.07
N ARG A 350 -5.48 14.43 13.97
CA ARG A 350 -6.94 14.32 13.91
C ARG A 350 -7.48 15.09 12.71
N ILE A 351 -8.30 14.44 11.90
CA ILE A 351 -8.89 15.03 10.69
C ILE A 351 -10.42 14.96 10.65
N ILE A 352 -11.02 14.07 11.43
CA ILE A 352 -12.45 14.01 11.71
C ILE A 352 -12.69 13.68 13.19
N GLU A 353 -13.85 14.02 13.72
CA GLU A 353 -14.20 13.73 15.09
C GLU A 353 -14.41 12.23 15.34
N PRO A 354 -14.10 11.73 16.56
CA PRO A 354 -14.23 10.31 16.90
C PRO A 354 -15.65 9.77 16.66
N GLN A 355 -16.68 10.54 16.96
CA GLN A 355 -18.07 10.13 16.80
C GLN A 355 -18.43 9.88 15.33
N VAL A 356 -17.92 10.72 14.41
CA VAL A 356 -18.12 10.55 12.96
C VAL A 356 -17.36 9.30 12.48
N ALA A 357 -16.12 9.14 12.94
CA ALA A 357 -15.31 7.97 12.56
C ALA A 357 -15.94 6.66 13.05
N ASP A 358 -16.42 6.62 14.30
CA ASP A 358 -17.08 5.46 14.89
C ASP A 358 -18.38 5.12 14.15
N LEU A 359 -19.20 6.13 13.81
CA LEU A 359 -20.43 5.96 13.02
C LEU A 359 -20.15 5.38 11.63
N VAL A 360 -19.19 5.94 10.91
CA VAL A 360 -18.81 5.42 9.57
C VAL A 360 -18.23 4.01 9.68
N ARG A 361 -17.48 3.70 10.74
CA ARG A 361 -16.99 2.34 11.03
C ARG A 361 -18.14 1.34 11.15
N GLU A 362 -19.22 1.69 11.87
CA GLU A 362 -20.42 0.84 11.95
C GLU A 362 -21.06 0.61 10.56
N PHE A 363 -21.10 1.64 9.73
CA PHE A 363 -21.56 1.46 8.35
C PHE A 363 -20.63 0.54 7.55
N MET A 364 -19.30 0.65 7.73
CA MET A 364 -18.32 -0.23 7.09
C MET A 364 -18.44 -1.70 7.55
N ILE A 365 -18.82 -1.95 8.80
CA ILE A 365 -19.12 -3.29 9.32
C ILE A 365 -20.31 -3.87 8.56
N SER A 366 -21.38 -3.11 8.37
CA SER A 366 -22.57 -3.57 7.66
C SER A 366 -22.30 -4.04 6.23
N VAL A 367 -21.24 -3.55 5.58
CA VAL A 367 -20.83 -3.94 4.22
C VAL A 367 -20.38 -5.39 4.14
N THR A 368 -19.79 -5.93 5.23
CA THR A 368 -19.27 -7.30 5.31
C THR A 368 -20.29 -8.30 5.86
N GLN A 369 -21.41 -7.78 6.37
CA GLN A 369 -22.52 -8.58 6.90
C GLN A 369 -23.50 -9.02 5.80
N GLU A 370 -24.53 -9.75 6.19
CA GLU A 370 -25.59 -10.21 5.30
C GLU A 370 -26.27 -9.05 4.56
N GLY A 371 -26.49 -9.23 3.27
CA GLY A 371 -27.03 -8.20 2.39
C GLY A 371 -26.08 -7.07 2.03
N GLY A 372 -24.83 -7.07 2.56
CA GLY A 372 -23.76 -6.18 2.16
C GLY A 372 -23.03 -6.62 0.89
N THR A 373 -22.18 -5.73 0.35
CA THR A 373 -21.45 -5.99 -0.90
C THR A 373 -20.18 -6.83 -0.72
N ALA A 374 -19.74 -7.11 0.51
CA ALA A 374 -18.49 -7.81 0.82
C ALA A 374 -18.64 -8.95 1.85
N ARG A 375 -19.73 -9.72 1.83
CA ARG A 375 -19.90 -10.87 2.72
C ARG A 375 -18.70 -11.85 2.68
N ARG A 376 -18.01 -11.96 1.54
CA ARG A 376 -16.83 -12.83 1.38
C ARG A 376 -15.59 -12.34 2.14
N ALA A 377 -15.60 -11.11 2.69
CA ALA A 377 -14.55 -10.60 3.57
C ALA A 377 -14.75 -11.00 5.03
N SER A 378 -15.90 -11.55 5.41
CA SER A 378 -16.19 -11.96 6.79
C SER A 378 -15.21 -13.02 7.26
N ILE A 379 -14.75 -12.88 8.51
CA ILE A 379 -13.83 -13.79 9.17
C ILE A 379 -14.54 -14.28 10.44
N GLU A 380 -14.64 -15.57 10.60
CA GLU A 380 -15.24 -16.16 11.80
C GLU A 380 -14.46 -15.75 13.05
N GLY A 381 -15.19 -15.30 14.07
CA GLY A 381 -14.62 -14.80 15.34
C GLY A 381 -13.98 -13.40 15.27
N TYR A 382 -14.04 -12.70 14.11
CA TYR A 382 -13.53 -11.33 13.99
C TYR A 382 -14.51 -10.46 13.22
N GLN A 383 -14.87 -9.34 13.82
CA GLN A 383 -15.66 -8.34 13.09
C GLN A 383 -14.77 -7.57 12.11
N VAL A 384 -15.20 -7.48 10.86
CA VAL A 384 -14.48 -6.78 9.78
C VAL A 384 -15.23 -5.51 9.39
N ALA A 385 -14.54 -4.37 9.39
CA ALA A 385 -15.03 -3.13 8.79
C ALA A 385 -14.35 -2.90 7.44
N GLY A 386 -15.11 -2.66 6.37
CA GLY A 386 -14.48 -2.46 5.07
C GLY A 386 -15.43 -1.95 3.98
N LYS A 387 -14.87 -1.71 2.80
CA LYS A 387 -15.62 -1.22 1.63
C LYS A 387 -15.07 -1.81 0.34
N THR A 388 -15.98 -2.23 -0.54
CA THR A 388 -15.68 -2.62 -1.91
C THR A 388 -15.51 -1.43 -2.83
N GLY A 389 -14.60 -1.56 -3.80
CA GLY A 389 -14.49 -0.69 -4.95
C GLY A 389 -14.57 -1.49 -6.25
N THR A 390 -15.13 -0.85 -7.26
CA THR A 390 -15.10 -1.32 -8.64
C THR A 390 -15.05 -0.07 -9.50
N SER A 391 -13.96 0.14 -10.20
CA SER A 391 -13.76 1.31 -11.07
C SER A 391 -13.33 0.88 -12.46
N GLN A 392 -13.84 1.58 -13.46
CA GLN A 392 -13.38 1.45 -14.84
C GLN A 392 -12.03 2.15 -15.00
N VAL A 393 -11.18 1.63 -15.86
CA VAL A 393 -9.91 2.27 -16.20
C VAL A 393 -10.15 3.31 -17.28
N TYR A 394 -9.78 4.57 -17.00
CA TYR A 394 -9.79 5.61 -18.03
C TYR A 394 -8.68 5.36 -19.05
N ASP A 395 -9.03 5.37 -20.34
CA ASP A 395 -8.08 5.25 -21.44
C ASP A 395 -7.78 6.66 -22.01
N PRO A 396 -6.59 7.21 -21.74
CA PRO A 396 -6.23 8.54 -22.23
C PRO A 396 -6.17 8.66 -23.75
N LYS A 397 -5.90 7.55 -24.45
CA LYS A 397 -5.81 7.54 -25.92
C LYS A 397 -7.19 7.64 -26.56
N LEU A 398 -8.18 7.04 -25.92
CA LEU A 398 -9.57 7.05 -26.39
C LEU A 398 -10.40 8.19 -25.76
N GLY A 399 -9.87 8.92 -24.78
CA GLY A 399 -10.56 9.99 -24.08
C GLY A 399 -11.82 9.53 -23.33
N ARG A 400 -11.91 8.23 -22.98
CA ARG A 400 -13.09 7.63 -22.34
C ARG A 400 -12.72 6.46 -21.43
N TYR A 401 -13.65 6.07 -20.57
CA TYR A 401 -13.53 4.87 -19.76
C TYR A 401 -13.57 3.59 -20.62
N SER A 402 -12.66 2.66 -20.32
CA SER A 402 -12.62 1.35 -20.95
C SER A 402 -13.88 0.56 -20.60
N LYS A 403 -14.45 -0.14 -21.58
CA LYS A 403 -15.58 -1.05 -21.35
C LYS A 403 -15.16 -2.41 -20.80
N THR A 404 -13.86 -2.73 -20.86
CA THR A 404 -13.33 -4.07 -20.53
C THR A 404 -12.29 -4.08 -19.42
N GLN A 405 -11.70 -2.91 -19.11
CA GLN A 405 -10.66 -2.81 -18.08
C GLN A 405 -11.22 -2.23 -16.78
N TYR A 406 -11.04 -2.96 -15.69
CA TYR A 406 -11.55 -2.60 -14.37
C TYR A 406 -10.49 -2.80 -13.29
N VAL A 407 -10.64 -2.06 -12.19
CA VAL A 407 -9.95 -2.32 -10.94
C VAL A 407 -11.00 -2.73 -9.91
N ALA A 408 -10.90 -3.97 -9.45
CA ALA A 408 -11.71 -4.49 -8.37
C ALA A 408 -10.92 -4.39 -7.07
N SER A 409 -11.51 -3.79 -6.03
CA SER A 409 -10.79 -3.56 -4.76
C SER A 409 -11.66 -3.89 -3.55
N PHE A 410 -10.99 -4.22 -2.46
CA PHE A 410 -11.56 -4.24 -1.11
C PHE A 410 -10.53 -3.71 -0.13
N GLY A 411 -10.92 -2.73 0.67
CA GLY A 411 -10.11 -2.20 1.74
C GLY A 411 -10.89 -2.18 3.06
N GLY A 412 -10.19 -2.47 4.15
CA GLY A 412 -10.81 -2.54 5.46
C GLY A 412 -9.80 -2.85 6.56
N PHE A 413 -10.30 -3.05 7.77
CA PHE A 413 -9.51 -3.37 8.95
C PHE A 413 -10.23 -4.37 9.86
N THR A 414 -9.45 -5.03 10.69
CA THR A 414 -9.96 -6.06 11.62
C THR A 414 -9.02 -6.21 12.84
N PRO A 415 -9.55 -6.55 14.06
CA PRO A 415 -10.96 -6.52 14.44
C PRO A 415 -11.55 -5.11 14.34
N ALA A 416 -12.85 -4.96 14.07
CA ALA A 416 -13.42 -3.62 13.83
C ALA A 416 -13.46 -2.74 15.06
N LYS A 417 -13.62 -3.33 16.28
CA LYS A 417 -13.69 -2.60 17.55
C LYS A 417 -12.32 -2.22 18.11
N ASP A 418 -11.33 -3.11 17.98
CA ASP A 418 -9.93 -2.90 18.38
C ASP A 418 -9.01 -3.19 17.19
N PRO A 419 -8.91 -2.25 16.22
CA PRO A 419 -8.23 -2.50 14.96
C PRO A 419 -6.74 -2.81 15.14
N ARG A 420 -6.32 -3.97 14.64
CA ARG A 420 -4.91 -4.40 14.64
C ARG A 420 -4.27 -4.20 13.28
N VAL A 421 -4.97 -4.57 12.21
CA VAL A 421 -4.44 -4.42 10.86
C VAL A 421 -5.45 -3.79 9.93
N SER A 422 -4.96 -2.89 9.10
CA SER A 422 -5.64 -2.34 7.94
C SER A 422 -5.04 -2.92 6.67
N ILE A 423 -5.90 -3.39 5.75
CA ILE A 423 -5.48 -4.10 4.54
C ILE A 423 -6.24 -3.55 3.34
N LEU A 424 -5.53 -3.35 2.23
CA LEU A 424 -6.11 -3.04 0.93
C LEU A 424 -5.67 -4.07 -0.09
N VAL A 425 -6.62 -4.60 -0.85
CA VAL A 425 -6.41 -5.53 -1.96
C VAL A 425 -7.00 -4.93 -3.23
N LEU A 426 -6.20 -4.92 -4.30
CA LEU A 426 -6.61 -4.54 -5.66
C LEU A 426 -6.33 -5.68 -6.63
N ILE A 427 -7.30 -5.99 -7.47
CA ILE A 427 -7.19 -6.93 -8.60
C ILE A 427 -7.49 -6.16 -9.88
N ARG A 428 -6.54 -6.12 -10.81
CA ARG A 428 -6.67 -5.35 -12.05
C ARG A 428 -7.04 -6.25 -13.23
N ASN A 429 -8.05 -5.80 -13.96
CA ASN A 429 -8.60 -6.49 -15.13
C ASN A 429 -9.02 -7.95 -14.84
N PRO A 430 -9.82 -8.20 -13.78
CA PRO A 430 -10.34 -9.53 -13.53
C PRO A 430 -11.35 -9.93 -14.60
N ARG A 431 -11.23 -11.16 -15.15
CA ARG A 431 -12.11 -11.65 -16.22
C ARG A 431 -13.28 -12.46 -15.71
N LYS A 432 -13.15 -13.11 -14.54
CA LYS A 432 -14.24 -13.90 -13.95
C LYS A 432 -15.35 -13.07 -13.31
N SER A 433 -15.01 -11.95 -12.69
CA SER A 433 -15.96 -11.03 -12.07
C SER A 433 -15.34 -9.67 -11.88
N LEU A 434 -16.08 -8.61 -12.17
CA LEU A 434 -15.64 -7.21 -12.02
C LEU A 434 -15.69 -6.70 -10.57
N TYR A 435 -16.44 -7.41 -9.69
CA TYR A 435 -16.80 -6.89 -8.37
C TYR A 435 -15.74 -7.18 -7.33
N GLY A 436 -15.28 -6.15 -6.62
CA GLY A 436 -14.30 -6.27 -5.53
C GLY A 436 -14.74 -7.21 -4.42
N GLY A 437 -16.04 -7.26 -4.11
CA GLY A 437 -16.63 -8.20 -3.14
C GLY A 437 -16.53 -9.66 -3.56
N VAL A 438 -16.29 -9.96 -4.85
CA VAL A 438 -16.14 -11.31 -5.38
C VAL A 438 -14.68 -11.73 -5.50
N VAL A 439 -13.79 -10.84 -5.98
CA VAL A 439 -12.41 -11.20 -6.31
C VAL A 439 -11.37 -10.66 -5.30
N ALA A 440 -11.59 -9.48 -4.68
CA ALA A 440 -10.65 -8.89 -3.73
C ALA A 440 -10.97 -9.24 -2.26
N ALA A 441 -12.25 -9.29 -1.89
CA ALA A 441 -12.69 -9.60 -0.53
C ALA A 441 -12.24 -10.98 -0.02
N PRO A 442 -12.26 -12.08 -0.80
CA PRO A 442 -11.71 -13.37 -0.37
C PRO A 442 -10.20 -13.30 -0.09
N VAL A 443 -9.43 -12.57 -0.92
CA VAL A 443 -7.99 -12.37 -0.73
C VAL A 443 -7.72 -11.62 0.57
N PHE A 444 -8.46 -10.54 0.81
CA PHE A 444 -8.41 -9.80 2.09
C PHE A 444 -8.67 -10.74 3.27
N ARG A 445 -9.73 -11.54 3.23
CA ARG A 445 -10.11 -12.48 4.29
C ARG A 445 -8.95 -13.40 4.66
N GLU A 446 -8.32 -14.04 3.67
CA GLU A 446 -7.23 -14.98 3.94
C GLU A 446 -5.98 -14.29 4.48
N ILE A 447 -5.62 -13.11 3.95
CA ILE A 447 -4.50 -12.32 4.48
C ILE A 447 -4.81 -11.89 5.92
N ALA A 448 -5.97 -11.29 6.18
CA ALA A 448 -6.35 -10.80 7.49
C ALA A 448 -6.38 -11.92 8.54
N ARG A 449 -7.08 -13.02 8.25
CA ARG A 449 -7.20 -14.17 9.16
C ARG A 449 -5.84 -14.72 9.58
N LYS A 450 -4.92 -14.91 8.62
CA LYS A 450 -3.58 -15.42 8.92
C LYS A 450 -2.70 -14.40 9.63
N THR A 451 -2.85 -13.12 9.30
CA THR A 451 -2.13 -12.04 10.00
C THR A 451 -2.56 -11.98 11.47
N MET A 452 -3.86 -12.12 11.79
CA MET A 452 -4.34 -12.18 13.17
C MET A 452 -3.67 -13.32 13.94
N LEU A 453 -3.56 -14.52 13.34
CA LEU A 453 -2.88 -15.66 13.96
C LEU A 453 -1.39 -15.39 14.22
N ILE A 454 -0.69 -14.77 13.26
CA ILE A 454 0.74 -14.41 13.43
C ILE A 454 0.92 -13.40 14.55
N GLN A 455 0.01 -12.42 14.66
CA GLN A 455 0.03 -11.40 15.71
C GLN A 455 -0.55 -11.89 17.04
N LYS A 456 -0.98 -13.16 17.14
CA LYS A 456 -1.58 -13.79 18.34
C LYS A 456 -2.81 -13.02 18.84
N VAL A 457 -3.57 -12.44 17.92
CA VAL A 457 -4.89 -11.87 18.21
C VAL A 457 -5.89 -13.00 18.12
N PHE A 458 -6.52 -13.33 19.24
CA PHE A 458 -7.48 -14.44 19.32
C PHE A 458 -8.89 -13.98 18.94
N PRO A 459 -9.71 -14.84 18.31
CA PRO A 459 -11.10 -14.52 17.99
C PRO A 459 -11.92 -14.27 19.26
N GLU A 460 -12.86 -13.34 19.17
CA GLU A 460 -13.89 -13.21 20.23
C GLU A 460 -14.70 -14.52 20.30
N PRO A 461 -15.00 -15.02 21.50
CA PRO A 461 -15.89 -16.17 21.64
C PRO A 461 -17.21 -15.87 20.92
N SER A 462 -17.67 -16.78 20.09
CA SER A 462 -19.01 -16.69 19.50
C SER A 462 -20.01 -16.64 20.66
N GLN A 463 -20.78 -15.56 20.77
CA GLN A 463 -21.92 -15.54 21.68
C GLN A 463 -22.84 -16.71 21.28
N PRO A 464 -23.29 -17.55 22.21
CA PRO A 464 -24.21 -18.60 21.89
C PRO A 464 -25.44 -17.97 21.23
N ASN A 465 -25.82 -18.50 20.06
CA ASN A 465 -26.96 -18.04 19.32
C ASN A 465 -28.21 -18.12 20.21
N ASP A 466 -28.95 -17.03 20.39
CA ASP A 466 -30.29 -16.98 21.02
C ASP A 466 -31.35 -17.86 20.31
N GLN A 467 -30.96 -18.68 19.35
CA GLN A 467 -31.83 -19.60 18.65
C GLN A 467 -32.02 -20.95 19.37
N GLU A 468 -31.23 -21.29 20.35
CA GLU A 468 -31.48 -22.50 21.18
C GLU A 468 -32.45 -22.25 22.36
N SER A 469 -32.65 -21.01 22.80
CA SER A 469 -33.60 -20.67 23.88
C SER A 469 -35.08 -20.76 23.45
N ILE A 470 -35.41 -20.90 22.16
CA ILE A 470 -36.80 -21.01 21.67
C ILE A 470 -37.26 -22.50 21.54
N ARG A 471 -36.34 -23.46 21.62
CA ARG A 471 -36.69 -24.88 21.51
C ARG A 471 -37.03 -25.60 22.80
N VAL A 472 -36.75 -25.00 23.95
CA VAL A 472 -37.00 -25.65 25.27
C VAL A 472 -38.37 -25.28 25.88
N SER A 473 -39.13 -24.32 25.33
CA SER A 473 -40.41 -23.87 25.89
C SER A 473 -41.65 -24.40 25.14
N ARG A 474 -41.54 -25.52 24.39
CA ARG A 474 -42.68 -26.13 23.69
C ARG A 474 -42.89 -27.61 23.98
N ASN A 475 -42.44 -28.10 25.10
CA ASN A 475 -42.84 -29.41 25.67
C ASN A 475 -43.08 -29.24 27.17
N ASP A 476 -44.21 -28.65 27.51
CA ASP A 476 -44.98 -28.89 28.74
C ASP A 476 -46.46 -28.65 28.44
#